data_bcf4b97ad944b601b8d6e3bcad3f9f9d
#
_entry.id   bcf4b97ad944b601b8d6e3bcad3f9f9d
#
_cell.length_a   1.000
_cell.length_b   1.000
_cell.length_c   1.000
_cell.angle_alpha   90.00
_cell.angle_beta   90.00
_cell.angle_gamma   90.00
#
_symmetry.space_group_name_H-M   'P 1'
#
loop_
_entity.id
_entity.type
_entity.pdbx_description
1 polymer ?
#
loop_
_entity_poly.entity_id
_entity_poly.type
_entity_poly.pdbx_seq_one_letter_code
_entity_poly.pdbx_strand_id
1 'polypeptide(L)'
;MAALKYWVWLTTLPGLTNRSKLLLLEHFPSPEDIYYAQPEDLPPVEGLSSSQAALLSDKSTDRAEDVLARCAKGDIFLLTMQDALYPDRLRNIYDPPVLLYGRGRMPLFDEEAAVSVVGTRTCTPYGISAAEELGYQLAKEGAVVVSGLAKGIDLSLIHISEPTRRVVIS
;
A
#
# COMPACT_ATOMS: atom_id res chain seq x y z
N MET A 1 -16.13 -8.96 3.53
CA MET A 1 -15.05 -9.23 4.51
C MET A 1 -14.32 -10.54 4.25
N ALA A 2 -14.97 -11.61 3.75
CA ALA A 2 -14.27 -12.89 3.47
C ALA A 2 -13.10 -12.73 2.47
N ALA A 3 -13.28 -12.03 1.38
CA ALA A 3 -12.25 -11.83 0.35
C ALA A 3 -10.99 -11.12 0.86
N LEU A 4 -11.11 -10.11 1.74
CA LEU A 4 -9.94 -9.37 2.27
C LEU A 4 -8.99 -10.25 3.09
N LYS A 5 -9.49 -11.30 3.75
CA LYS A 5 -8.66 -12.25 4.49
C LYS A 5 -7.60 -12.89 3.59
N TYR A 6 -7.96 -13.27 2.38
CA TYR A 6 -7.04 -13.91 1.44
C TYR A 6 -6.02 -12.92 0.85
N TRP A 7 -6.41 -11.66 0.64
CA TRP A 7 -5.46 -10.60 0.28
C TRP A 7 -4.41 -10.41 1.36
N VAL A 8 -4.84 -10.31 2.63
CA VAL A 8 -3.90 -10.18 3.75
C VAL A 8 -3.05 -11.44 3.91
N TRP A 9 -3.64 -12.64 3.80
CA TRP A 9 -2.90 -13.90 3.83
C TRP A 9 -1.78 -13.88 2.78
N LEU A 10 -2.08 -13.58 1.52
CA LEU A 10 -1.11 -13.55 0.43
C LEU A 10 0.03 -12.55 0.73
N THR A 11 -0.27 -11.41 1.34
CA THR A 11 0.73 -10.39 1.66
C THR A 11 1.56 -10.70 2.91
N THR A 12 1.07 -11.56 3.79
CA THR A 12 1.75 -11.92 5.05
C THR A 12 2.60 -13.20 4.94
N LEU A 13 2.58 -13.91 3.81
CA LEU A 13 3.44 -15.06 3.56
C LEU A 13 4.92 -14.63 3.54
N PRO A 14 5.75 -15.12 4.51
CA PRO A 14 7.14 -14.69 4.59
C PRO A 14 7.95 -15.26 3.41
N GLY A 15 8.73 -14.42 2.74
CA GLY A 15 9.56 -14.83 1.60
C GLY A 15 8.88 -14.74 0.23
N LEU A 16 7.56 -14.49 0.18
CA LEU A 16 6.87 -14.22 -1.07
C LEU A 16 7.05 -12.74 -1.44
N THR A 17 7.79 -12.47 -2.52
CA THR A 17 8.06 -11.10 -2.99
C THR A 17 6.80 -10.46 -3.58
N ASN A 18 6.76 -9.13 -3.67
CA ASN A 18 5.63 -8.46 -4.31
C ASN A 18 5.48 -8.86 -5.78
N ARG A 19 6.60 -8.98 -6.50
CA ARG A 19 6.61 -9.48 -7.87
C ARG A 19 6.00 -10.88 -8.00
N SER A 20 6.29 -11.78 -7.06
CA SER A 20 5.70 -13.13 -7.06
C SER A 20 4.18 -13.10 -6.83
N LYS A 21 3.70 -12.18 -5.98
CA LYS A 21 2.26 -11.98 -5.75
C LYS A 21 1.56 -11.47 -7.02
N LEU A 22 2.19 -10.53 -7.73
CA LEU A 22 1.68 -10.02 -9.01
C LEU A 22 1.59 -11.13 -10.05
N LEU A 23 2.63 -11.94 -10.22
CA LEU A 23 2.64 -13.08 -11.12
C LEU A 23 1.52 -14.08 -10.81
N LEU A 24 1.29 -14.37 -9.54
CA LEU A 24 0.18 -15.23 -9.12
C LEU A 24 -1.18 -14.62 -9.49
N LEU A 25 -1.36 -13.31 -9.30
CA LEU A 25 -2.61 -12.61 -9.64
C LEU A 25 -2.82 -12.43 -11.14
N GLU A 26 -1.79 -12.58 -11.97
CA GLU A 26 -1.92 -12.67 -13.42
C GLU A 26 -2.51 -14.03 -13.86
N HIS A 27 -2.29 -15.10 -13.07
CA HIS A 27 -2.73 -16.45 -13.38
C HIS A 27 -4.03 -16.84 -12.66
N PHE A 28 -4.31 -16.25 -11.53
CA PHE A 28 -5.50 -16.52 -10.72
C PHE A 28 -6.38 -15.27 -10.59
N PRO A 29 -7.71 -15.41 -10.73
CA PRO A 29 -8.63 -14.27 -10.64
C PRO A 29 -8.57 -13.54 -9.30
N SER A 30 -8.27 -14.25 -8.21
CA SER A 30 -8.24 -13.69 -6.86
C SER A 30 -7.27 -14.42 -5.94
N PRO A 31 -6.85 -13.80 -4.81
CA PRO A 31 -6.10 -14.49 -3.77
C PRO A 31 -6.84 -15.67 -3.14
N GLU A 32 -8.17 -15.68 -3.17
CA GLU A 32 -8.99 -16.79 -2.70
C GLU A 32 -8.78 -18.03 -3.58
N ASP A 33 -8.73 -17.85 -4.90
CA ASP A 33 -8.44 -18.93 -5.84
C ASP A 33 -7.03 -19.49 -5.63
N ILE A 34 -6.04 -18.63 -5.35
CA ILE A 34 -4.67 -19.05 -4.99
C ILE A 34 -4.68 -19.84 -3.68
N TYR A 35 -5.47 -19.43 -2.71
CA TYR A 35 -5.57 -20.10 -1.42
C TYR A 35 -6.13 -21.52 -1.55
N TYR A 36 -7.14 -21.72 -2.38
CA TYR A 36 -7.77 -23.04 -2.58
C TYR A 36 -7.11 -23.89 -3.66
N ALA A 37 -6.22 -23.33 -4.48
CA ALA A 37 -5.48 -24.08 -5.46
C ALA A 37 -4.64 -25.19 -4.80
N GLN A 38 -4.67 -26.37 -5.40
CA GLN A 38 -3.80 -27.47 -4.99
C GLN A 38 -2.40 -27.26 -5.58
N PRO A 39 -1.34 -27.79 -4.95
CA PRO A 39 0.02 -27.66 -5.48
C PRO A 39 0.17 -28.17 -6.92
N GLU A 40 -0.62 -29.19 -7.28
CA GLU A 40 -0.64 -29.78 -8.62
C GLU A 40 -1.31 -28.87 -9.66
N ASP A 41 -2.25 -28.01 -9.22
CA ASP A 41 -2.98 -27.06 -10.08
C ASP A 41 -2.23 -25.74 -10.28
N LEU A 42 -1.15 -25.53 -9.50
CA LEU A 42 -0.30 -24.37 -9.69
C LEU A 42 0.43 -24.53 -11.04
N PRO A 43 0.03 -23.80 -12.08
CA PRO A 43 0.78 -23.87 -13.35
C PRO A 43 2.23 -23.48 -13.05
N PRO A 44 3.20 -23.92 -13.84
CA PRO A 44 4.55 -23.40 -13.74
C PRO A 44 4.51 -21.90 -14.06
N VAL A 45 4.31 -21.09 -13.02
CA VAL A 45 4.30 -19.62 -13.14
C VAL A 45 5.72 -19.19 -13.43
N GLU A 46 5.96 -18.77 -14.64
CA GLU A 46 7.28 -18.31 -15.06
C GLU A 46 7.71 -17.15 -14.17
N GLY A 47 8.88 -17.29 -13.54
CA GLY A 47 9.39 -16.32 -12.56
C GLY A 47 9.04 -16.61 -11.10
N LEU A 48 8.25 -17.65 -10.79
CA LEU A 48 8.02 -18.13 -9.43
C LEU A 48 8.97 -19.29 -9.12
N SER A 49 9.82 -19.13 -8.11
CA SER A 49 10.72 -20.22 -7.68
C SER A 49 9.95 -21.33 -6.97
N SER A 50 10.49 -22.57 -7.04
CA SER A 50 9.88 -23.72 -6.32
C SER A 50 9.79 -23.47 -4.81
N SER A 51 10.72 -22.73 -4.21
CA SER A 51 10.66 -22.35 -2.80
C SER A 51 9.53 -21.37 -2.52
N GLN A 52 9.25 -20.44 -3.41
CA GLN A 52 8.12 -19.52 -3.29
C GLN A 52 6.77 -20.21 -3.51
N ALA A 53 6.69 -21.15 -4.47
CA ALA A 53 5.51 -21.97 -4.67
C ALA A 53 5.19 -22.81 -3.42
N ALA A 54 6.22 -23.37 -2.76
CA ALA A 54 6.05 -24.12 -1.52
C ALA A 54 5.45 -23.29 -0.37
N LEU A 55 5.66 -21.97 -0.34
CA LEU A 55 5.06 -21.08 0.66
C LEU A 55 3.53 -21.05 0.58
N LEU A 56 2.96 -21.28 -0.59
CA LEU A 56 1.51 -21.31 -0.80
C LEU A 56 0.83 -22.51 -0.12
N SER A 57 1.60 -23.49 0.34
CA SER A 57 1.10 -24.61 1.15
C SER A 57 0.78 -24.19 2.60
N ASP A 58 1.31 -23.06 3.07
CA ASP A 58 0.93 -22.49 4.36
C ASP A 58 -0.45 -21.84 4.24
N LYS A 59 -1.48 -22.61 4.62
CA LYS A 59 -2.87 -22.18 4.61
C LYS A 59 -3.32 -21.57 5.94
N SER A 60 -2.39 -21.30 6.90
CA SER A 60 -2.76 -20.59 8.13
C SER A 60 -3.20 -19.16 7.83
N THR A 61 -4.38 -18.81 8.34
CA THR A 61 -4.92 -17.44 8.25
C THR A 61 -4.73 -16.63 9.54
N ASP A 62 -4.08 -17.19 10.56
CA ASP A 62 -3.94 -16.58 11.88
C ASP A 62 -3.30 -15.19 11.80
N ARG A 63 -2.23 -15.06 11.00
CA ARG A 63 -1.57 -13.75 10.77
C ARG A 63 -2.49 -12.75 10.07
N ALA A 64 -3.25 -13.23 9.10
CA ALA A 64 -4.19 -12.38 8.37
C ALA A 64 -5.31 -11.89 9.28
N GLU A 65 -5.83 -12.75 10.13
CA GLU A 65 -6.89 -12.43 11.10
C GLU A 65 -6.38 -11.43 12.16
N ASP A 66 -5.16 -11.61 12.66
CA ASP A 66 -4.53 -10.66 13.59
C ASP A 66 -4.33 -9.27 12.93
N VAL A 67 -3.85 -9.24 11.69
CA VAL A 67 -3.71 -7.98 10.93
C VAL A 67 -5.06 -7.30 10.75
N LEU A 68 -6.09 -8.04 10.32
CA LEU A 68 -7.44 -7.49 10.15
C LEU A 68 -8.02 -6.95 11.47
N ALA A 69 -7.82 -7.66 12.58
CA ALA A 69 -8.25 -7.21 13.89
C ALA A 69 -7.55 -5.91 14.32
N ARG A 70 -6.25 -5.79 14.05
CA ARG A 70 -5.50 -4.54 14.30
C ARG A 70 -5.95 -3.40 13.41
N CYS A 71 -6.21 -3.66 12.13
CA CYS A 71 -6.75 -2.66 11.22
C CYS A 71 -8.10 -2.13 11.70
N ALA A 72 -9.01 -3.02 12.12
CA ALA A 72 -10.31 -2.63 12.66
C ALA A 72 -10.19 -1.74 13.92
N LYS A 73 -9.25 -2.07 14.83
CA LYS A 73 -9.00 -1.27 16.04
C LYS A 73 -8.35 0.08 15.73
N GLY A 74 -7.54 0.16 14.69
CA GLY A 74 -6.78 1.36 14.31
C GLY A 74 -7.49 2.28 13.33
N ASP A 75 -8.74 1.99 12.95
CA ASP A 75 -9.48 2.69 11.89
C ASP A 75 -8.65 2.73 10.58
N ILE A 76 -8.07 1.56 10.22
CA ILE A 76 -7.29 1.36 9.02
C ILE A 76 -8.14 0.64 8.00
N PHE A 77 -8.37 1.25 6.84
CA PHE A 77 -9.00 0.57 5.71
C PHE A 77 -7.96 -0.15 4.86
N LEU A 78 -8.40 -1.19 4.17
CA LEU A 78 -7.57 -1.93 3.22
C LEU A 78 -8.10 -1.67 1.82
N LEU A 79 -7.17 -1.47 0.88
CA LEU A 79 -7.47 -1.22 -0.52
C LEU A 79 -6.63 -2.17 -1.36
N THR A 80 -7.29 -3.07 -2.07
CA THR A 80 -6.65 -4.04 -2.95
C THR A 80 -6.39 -3.44 -4.32
N MET A 81 -5.45 -3.96 -5.07
CA MET A 81 -5.20 -3.49 -6.43
C MET A 81 -6.38 -3.71 -7.40
N GLN A 82 -7.38 -4.51 -7.01
CA GLN A 82 -8.61 -4.75 -7.78
C GLN A 82 -9.72 -3.76 -7.44
N ASP A 83 -9.58 -2.98 -6.37
CA ASP A 83 -10.58 -2.01 -5.99
C ASP A 83 -10.60 -0.81 -6.95
N ALA A 84 -11.79 -0.28 -7.21
CA ALA A 84 -11.97 0.87 -8.08
C ALA A 84 -11.31 2.16 -7.56
N LEU A 85 -11.12 2.27 -6.25
CA LEU A 85 -10.44 3.41 -5.62
C LEU A 85 -8.92 3.26 -5.56
N TYR A 86 -8.37 2.12 -6.03
CA TYR A 86 -6.92 1.95 -6.08
C TYR A 86 -6.34 2.88 -7.16
N PRO A 87 -5.37 3.76 -6.82
CA PRO A 87 -4.86 4.74 -7.77
C PRO A 87 -4.25 4.10 -9.01
N ASP A 88 -4.73 4.49 -10.19
CA ASP A 88 -4.18 4.00 -11.46
C ASP A 88 -2.71 4.39 -11.63
N ARG A 89 -2.33 5.57 -11.16
CA ARG A 89 -0.93 6.01 -11.11
C ARG A 89 -0.03 5.03 -10.35
N LEU A 90 -0.52 4.46 -9.25
CA LEU A 90 0.21 3.47 -8.46
C LEU A 90 0.16 2.08 -9.11
N ARG A 91 -0.96 1.73 -9.75
CA ARG A 91 -1.12 0.46 -10.48
C ARG A 91 -0.13 0.33 -11.63
N ASN A 92 0.21 1.46 -12.27
CA ASN A 92 1.06 1.51 -13.45
C ASN A 92 2.57 1.65 -13.15
N ILE A 93 3.01 1.58 -11.90
CA ILE A 93 4.45 1.51 -11.60
C ILE A 93 5.00 0.10 -11.84
N TYR A 94 6.32 -0.03 -11.91
CA TYR A 94 6.99 -1.32 -12.19
C TYR A 94 6.65 -2.43 -11.19
N ASP A 95 6.47 -2.12 -9.92
CA ASP A 95 6.18 -3.09 -8.85
C ASP A 95 5.07 -2.55 -7.94
N PRO A 96 3.80 -2.52 -8.42
CA PRO A 96 2.69 -1.97 -7.66
C PRO A 96 2.37 -2.84 -6.43
N PRO A 97 2.16 -2.26 -5.25
CA PRO A 97 1.75 -3.03 -4.08
C PRO A 97 0.36 -3.63 -4.29
N VAL A 98 0.21 -4.93 -4.03
CA VAL A 98 -1.07 -5.63 -4.25
C VAL A 98 -2.15 -5.25 -3.23
N LEU A 99 -1.75 -4.71 -2.08
CA LEU A 99 -2.62 -4.29 -0.99
C LEU A 99 -2.06 -3.04 -0.32
N LEU A 100 -2.91 -2.05 -0.09
CA LEU A 100 -2.60 -0.82 0.65
C LEU A 100 -3.33 -0.80 1.98
N TYR A 101 -2.67 -0.27 2.99
CA TYR A 101 -3.24 0.04 4.29
C TYR A 101 -3.38 1.55 4.40
N GLY A 102 -4.59 2.05 4.52
CA GLY A 102 -4.86 3.47 4.59
C GLY A 102 -5.55 3.88 5.87
N ARG A 103 -5.27 5.09 6.35
CA ARG A 103 -5.94 5.69 7.49
C ARG A 103 -6.37 7.10 7.14
N GLY A 104 -7.61 7.44 7.51
CA GLY A 104 -8.18 8.74 7.15
C GLY A 104 -8.92 8.69 5.82
N ARG A 105 -8.91 9.79 5.08
CA ARG A 105 -9.64 9.93 3.82
C ARG A 105 -8.72 9.72 2.62
N MET A 106 -9.11 8.85 1.72
CA MET A 106 -8.42 8.65 0.44
C MET A 106 -8.69 9.81 -0.50
N PRO A 107 -7.69 10.53 -1.03
CA PRO A 107 -7.89 11.51 -2.08
C PRO A 107 -8.11 10.85 -3.44
N LEU A 108 -8.64 11.60 -4.39
CA LEU A 108 -8.81 11.16 -5.77
C LEU A 108 -7.50 11.38 -6.52
N PHE A 109 -6.51 10.53 -6.25
CA PHE A 109 -5.14 10.68 -6.77
C PHE A 109 -5.06 10.80 -8.29
N ASP A 110 -5.96 10.19 -9.03
CA ASP A 110 -5.93 10.21 -10.49
C ASP A 110 -6.56 11.48 -11.07
N GLU A 111 -7.40 12.16 -10.31
CA GLU A 111 -8.08 13.39 -10.70
C GLU A 111 -7.36 14.66 -10.21
N GLU A 112 -6.60 14.55 -9.10
CA GLU A 112 -5.95 15.69 -8.46
C GLU A 112 -4.47 15.76 -8.82
N ALA A 113 -3.91 16.96 -8.85
CA ALA A 113 -2.46 17.14 -8.94
C ALA A 113 -1.81 16.59 -7.66
N ALA A 114 -0.93 15.62 -7.78
CA ALA A 114 -0.20 15.05 -6.65
C ALA A 114 1.28 15.42 -6.73
N VAL A 115 1.81 16.04 -5.67
CA VAL A 115 3.19 16.51 -5.60
C VAL A 115 3.91 15.84 -4.44
N SER A 116 5.00 15.15 -4.75
CA SER A 116 5.83 14.51 -3.73
C SER A 116 6.80 15.52 -3.13
N VAL A 117 6.71 15.70 -1.80
CA VAL A 117 7.65 16.54 -1.04
C VAL A 117 8.44 15.64 -0.12
N VAL A 118 9.73 15.51 -0.42
CA VAL A 118 10.66 14.62 0.30
C VAL A 118 11.93 15.37 0.67
N GLY A 119 12.59 14.95 1.74
CA GLY A 119 13.83 15.61 2.15
C GLY A 119 14.67 14.84 3.15
N THR A 120 15.71 15.50 3.65
CA THR A 120 16.66 14.90 4.58
C THR A 120 16.02 14.54 5.93
N ARG A 121 16.50 13.43 6.52
CA ARG A 121 16.12 13.02 7.88
C ARG A 121 16.73 13.90 8.96
N THR A 122 17.85 14.57 8.65
CA THR A 122 18.50 15.55 9.53
C THR A 122 18.40 16.90 8.86
N CYS A 123 17.40 17.68 9.24
CA CYS A 123 17.07 18.95 8.63
C CYS A 123 17.41 20.12 9.54
N THR A 124 17.66 21.28 8.93
CA THR A 124 17.81 22.56 9.63
C THR A 124 16.42 23.16 9.92
N PRO A 125 16.29 24.06 10.92
CA PRO A 125 15.04 24.80 11.13
C PRO A 125 14.56 25.54 9.89
N TYR A 126 15.47 26.10 9.10
CA TYR A 126 15.14 26.72 7.81
C TYR A 126 14.53 25.71 6.83
N GLY A 127 15.14 24.53 6.70
CA GLY A 127 14.63 23.47 5.81
C GLY A 127 13.21 23.02 6.19
N ILE A 128 12.92 22.91 7.49
CA ILE A 128 11.58 22.60 7.99
C ILE A 128 10.61 23.72 7.55
N SER A 129 10.89 24.97 7.91
CA SER A 129 10.00 26.10 7.58
C SER A 129 9.76 26.24 6.07
N ALA A 130 10.80 26.02 5.26
CA ALA A 130 10.67 26.08 3.80
C ALA A 130 9.78 24.95 3.24
N ALA A 131 9.92 23.73 3.78
CA ALA A 131 9.08 22.59 3.39
C ALA A 131 7.62 22.79 3.82
N GLU A 132 7.42 23.31 5.02
CA GLU A 132 6.10 23.66 5.55
C GLU A 132 5.41 24.69 4.68
N GLU A 133 6.06 25.80 4.38
CA GLU A 133 5.51 26.84 3.52
C GLU A 133 5.17 26.30 2.12
N LEU A 134 6.10 25.56 1.50
CA LEU A 134 5.87 24.95 0.20
C LEU A 134 4.67 23.99 0.22
N GLY A 135 4.60 23.10 1.21
CA GLY A 135 3.51 22.15 1.36
C GLY A 135 2.17 22.86 1.56
N TYR A 136 2.15 23.91 2.39
CA TYR A 136 0.95 24.73 2.60
C TYR A 136 0.48 25.39 1.30
N GLN A 137 1.36 26.01 0.54
CA GLN A 137 0.99 26.66 -0.71
C GLN A 137 0.47 25.65 -1.74
N LEU A 138 1.14 24.49 -1.87
CA LEU A 138 0.65 23.41 -2.75
C LEU A 138 -0.75 22.93 -2.35
N ALA A 139 -0.98 22.69 -1.07
CA ALA A 139 -2.29 22.27 -0.57
C ALA A 139 -3.36 23.34 -0.76
N LYS A 140 -3.02 24.62 -0.59
CA LYS A 140 -3.91 25.77 -0.81
C LYS A 140 -4.34 25.88 -2.27
N GLU A 141 -3.46 25.57 -3.20
CA GLU A 141 -3.76 25.53 -4.65
C GLU A 141 -4.47 24.23 -5.07
N GLY A 142 -4.84 23.38 -4.12
CA GLY A 142 -5.63 22.16 -4.36
C GLY A 142 -4.81 20.93 -4.74
N ALA A 143 -3.47 20.98 -4.63
CA ALA A 143 -2.65 19.81 -4.86
C ALA A 143 -2.66 18.85 -3.66
N VAL A 144 -2.60 17.55 -3.92
CA VAL A 144 -2.32 16.54 -2.91
C VAL A 144 -0.83 16.50 -2.64
N VAL A 145 -0.43 16.82 -1.41
CA VAL A 145 0.97 16.70 -0.99
C VAL A 145 1.24 15.29 -0.51
N VAL A 146 2.16 14.60 -1.15
CA VAL A 146 2.57 13.23 -0.84
C VAL A 146 3.92 13.24 -0.14
N SER A 147 4.04 12.54 0.98
CA SER A 147 5.29 12.47 1.77
C SER A 147 5.47 11.07 2.33
N GLY A 148 6.72 10.63 2.50
CA GLY A 148 7.06 9.32 3.03
C GLY A 148 6.99 9.19 4.55
N LEU A 149 6.55 10.23 5.29
CA LEU A 149 6.49 10.26 6.76
C LEU A 149 7.81 9.93 7.48
N ALA A 150 8.93 9.99 6.77
CA ALA A 150 10.24 9.78 7.38
C ALA A 150 10.57 10.93 8.35
N LYS A 151 11.38 10.63 9.39
CA LYS A 151 11.88 11.68 10.29
C LYS A 151 12.53 12.82 9.48
N GLY A 152 12.30 14.05 9.87
CA GLY A 152 12.86 15.24 9.20
C GLY A 152 11.83 15.99 8.36
N ILE A 153 12.17 16.36 7.14
CA ILE A 153 11.31 17.14 6.25
C ILE A 153 9.95 16.48 6.01
N ASP A 154 9.95 15.20 5.74
CA ASP A 154 8.72 14.46 5.44
C ASP A 154 7.73 14.54 6.62
N LEU A 155 8.22 14.38 7.85
CA LEU A 155 7.40 14.41 9.06
C LEU A 155 6.86 15.81 9.36
N SER A 156 7.58 16.88 9.01
CA SER A 156 7.14 18.26 9.24
C SER A 156 5.86 18.60 8.46
N LEU A 157 5.62 17.90 7.35
CA LEU A 157 4.46 18.14 6.49
C LEU A 157 3.14 17.62 7.09
N ILE A 158 3.15 16.82 8.16
CA ILE A 158 1.92 16.32 8.80
C ILE A 158 1.04 17.46 9.31
N HIS A 159 1.65 18.52 9.83
CA HIS A 159 0.91 19.63 10.42
C HIS A 159 0.28 20.58 9.41
N ILE A 160 0.69 20.51 8.15
CA ILE A 160 0.29 21.45 7.09
C ILE A 160 -0.97 20.99 6.38
N SER A 161 -1.19 19.69 6.35
CA SER A 161 -2.34 19.09 5.68
C SER A 161 -3.65 19.21 6.47
N GLU A 162 -3.69 19.93 7.60
CA GLU A 162 -4.93 20.35 8.26
C GLU A 162 -5.31 21.76 7.83
N PRO A 163 -6.56 21.99 7.41
CA PRO A 163 -7.79 21.31 7.84
C PRO A 163 -8.40 20.32 6.84
N THR A 164 -7.78 19.97 5.73
CA THR A 164 -8.55 19.36 4.65
C THR A 164 -8.23 17.93 4.24
N ARG A 165 -6.98 17.43 4.28
CA ARG A 165 -6.71 16.07 3.76
C ARG A 165 -5.46 15.42 4.37
N ARG A 166 -5.66 14.43 5.25
CA ARG A 166 -4.59 13.53 5.70
C ARG A 166 -4.75 12.17 5.04
N VAL A 167 -3.73 11.72 4.33
CA VAL A 167 -3.61 10.33 3.91
C VAL A 167 -2.24 9.81 4.30
N VAL A 168 -2.21 8.74 5.04
CA VAL A 168 -1.03 7.94 5.31
C VAL A 168 -1.23 6.60 4.60
N ILE A 169 -0.40 6.33 3.59
CA ILE A 169 -0.39 5.06 2.86
C ILE A 169 0.95 4.39 3.16
N SER A 170 0.93 3.17 3.64
CA SER A 170 2.10 2.33 3.82
C SER A 170 1.87 0.92 3.25
#